data_458a8cf8387cde8f4e00c0a5215017c6
#
_entry.id   458a8cf8387cde8f4e00c0a5215017c6
#
_cell.length_a   1.000
_cell.length_b   1.000
_cell.length_c   1.000
_cell.angle_alpha   90.00
_cell.angle_beta   90.00
_cell.angle_gamma   90.00
#
_symmetry.space_group_name_H-M   'P 1'
#
loop_
_entity.id
_entity.type
_entity.pdbx_description
1 polymer ?
#
loop_
_entity_poly.entity_id
_entity_poly.type
_entity_poly.pdbx_seq_one_letter_code
_entity_poly.pdbx_strand_id
1 'polypeptide(L)'
;LYIVSSYGVNAENIKRDDISTYVPYVGCGEKTEKIAADCIYMYDKCMESSYTVVCGYDIKDGANISAKTVFGGLSRIYASTDNIIATSAYYDEKTQIARFEISDGKVEFKATGEIKGYLLNQFSIDEYKGHFRFVLTEESANGGTQNSLVILDGNLKETGKIENIAKNERVY
;
A
#
# COMPACT_ATOMS: atom_id res chain seq x y z
N LEU A 1 4.09 16.35 -7.80
CA LEU A 1 4.92 15.16 -7.92
C LEU A 1 4.68 14.25 -6.72
N TYR A 2 4.53 12.95 -6.97
CA TYR A 2 4.43 11.95 -5.89
C TYR A 2 5.54 10.91 -6.03
N ILE A 3 6.08 10.49 -4.89
CA ILE A 3 7.16 9.51 -4.81
C ILE A 3 6.75 8.45 -3.80
N VAL A 4 6.87 7.19 -4.19
CA VAL A 4 6.69 6.05 -3.28
C VAL A 4 8.04 5.36 -3.10
N SER A 5 8.43 5.15 -1.87
CA SER A 5 9.69 4.51 -1.52
C SER A 5 9.53 3.50 -0.39
N SER A 6 10.47 2.58 -0.26
CA SER A 6 10.53 1.62 0.83
C SER A 6 11.71 1.96 1.75
N TYR A 7 11.51 1.83 3.06
CA TYR A 7 12.53 1.97 4.08
C TYR A 7 12.55 0.73 4.97
N GLY A 8 13.59 -0.07 4.84
CA GLY A 8 13.79 -1.28 5.65
C GLY A 8 14.35 -0.94 7.04
N VAL A 9 13.80 -1.55 8.07
CA VAL A 9 14.31 -1.44 9.45
C VAL A 9 15.16 -2.66 9.74
N ASN A 10 16.44 -2.42 10.08
CA ASN A 10 17.30 -3.49 10.55
C ASN A 10 17.11 -3.68 12.06
N ALA A 11 16.49 -4.80 12.44
CA ALA A 11 16.16 -5.12 13.83
C ALA A 11 17.39 -5.14 14.77
N GLU A 12 18.55 -5.51 14.24
CA GLU A 12 19.80 -5.54 15.04
C GLU A 12 20.30 -4.16 15.43
N ASN A 13 19.92 -3.12 14.67
CA ASN A 13 20.37 -1.75 14.86
C ASN A 13 19.37 -0.88 15.65
N ILE A 14 18.21 -1.42 16.03
CA ILE A 14 17.20 -0.66 16.75
C ILE A 14 17.68 -0.30 18.15
N LYS A 15 17.68 0.99 18.42
CA LYS A 15 17.87 1.53 19.78
C LYS A 15 16.55 2.16 20.22
N ARG A 16 15.94 1.60 21.27
CA ARG A 16 14.61 2.01 21.74
C ARG A 16 14.51 3.52 22.01
N ASP A 17 15.57 4.10 22.54
CA ASP A 17 15.62 5.52 22.92
C ASP A 17 16.13 6.43 21.79
N ASP A 18 16.42 5.85 20.62
CA ASP A 18 16.87 6.59 19.43
C ASP A 18 15.98 6.26 18.22
N ILE A 19 14.94 7.06 18.03
CA ILE A 19 13.98 6.89 16.95
C ILE A 19 14.60 7.01 15.55
N SER A 20 15.79 7.59 15.44
CA SER A 20 16.52 7.70 14.16
C SER A 20 16.94 6.34 13.61
N THR A 21 16.95 5.32 14.45
CA THR A 21 17.34 3.95 14.06
C THR A 21 16.19 3.16 13.43
N TYR A 22 14.94 3.64 13.50
CA TYR A 22 13.77 2.92 12.99
C TYR A 22 12.65 3.78 12.39
N VAL A 23 12.71 5.10 12.48
CA VAL A 23 11.73 6.00 11.83
C VAL A 23 12.36 6.59 10.57
N PRO A 24 11.69 6.50 9.41
CA PRO A 24 12.21 7.06 8.17
C PRO A 24 12.28 8.59 8.20
N TYR A 25 13.20 9.13 7.42
CA TYR A 25 13.34 10.55 7.15
C TYR A 25 12.80 10.88 5.77
N VAL A 26 12.27 12.07 5.62
CA VAL A 26 11.90 12.66 4.34
C VAL A 26 12.58 14.01 4.20
N GLY A 27 12.92 14.41 2.98
CA GLY A 27 13.57 15.68 2.79
C GLY A 27 13.93 15.98 1.35
N CYS A 28 14.41 17.21 1.13
CA CYS A 28 14.94 17.65 -0.15
C CYS A 28 16.26 18.39 0.09
N GLY A 29 17.31 17.96 -0.61
CA GLY A 29 18.67 18.49 -0.43
C GLY A 29 19.20 18.23 0.99
N GLU A 30 19.67 19.27 1.64
CA GLU A 30 20.22 19.19 3.01
C GLU A 30 19.17 19.21 4.12
N LYS A 31 17.90 19.53 3.76
CA LYS A 31 16.78 19.59 4.71
C LYS A 31 16.10 18.24 4.79
N THR A 32 16.30 17.52 5.87
CA THR A 32 15.64 16.26 6.17
C THR A 32 14.98 16.33 7.54
N GLU A 33 13.79 15.75 7.63
CA GLU A 33 13.06 15.65 8.89
C GLU A 33 12.49 14.24 9.07
N LYS A 34 12.30 13.84 10.32
CA LYS A 34 11.66 12.57 10.65
C LYS A 34 10.18 12.63 10.34
N ILE A 35 9.63 11.53 9.85
CA ILE A 35 8.19 11.41 9.72
C ILE A 35 7.57 11.48 11.12
N ALA A 36 6.58 12.37 11.29
CA ALA A 36 5.89 12.55 12.55
C ALA A 36 5.06 11.30 12.90
N ALA A 37 4.91 11.02 14.18
CA ALA A 37 4.25 9.79 14.66
C ALA A 37 2.79 9.67 14.20
N ASP A 38 2.08 10.79 14.07
CA ASP A 38 0.71 10.87 13.56
C ASP A 38 0.60 10.67 12.03
N CYS A 39 1.73 10.57 11.36
CA CYS A 39 1.86 10.24 9.94
C CYS A 39 2.30 8.79 9.70
N ILE A 40 2.40 7.98 10.76
CA ILE A 40 2.80 6.56 10.69
C ILE A 40 1.58 5.69 10.98
N TYR A 41 1.23 4.84 10.03
CA TYR A 41 0.12 3.90 10.11
C TYR A 41 0.66 2.47 10.07
N MET A 42 -0.08 1.52 10.57
CA MET A 42 0.32 0.11 10.57
C MET A 42 -0.89 -0.80 10.53
N TYR A 43 -0.69 -2.01 10.07
CA TYR A 43 -1.67 -3.08 10.17
C TYR A 43 -1.64 -3.70 11.57
N ASP A 44 -2.75 -4.33 11.97
CA ASP A 44 -2.80 -5.11 13.23
C ASP A 44 -1.75 -6.23 13.26
N LYS A 45 -1.46 -6.79 12.08
CA LYS A 45 -0.39 -7.77 11.89
C LYS A 45 0.51 -7.30 10.76
N CYS A 46 1.70 -6.82 11.09
CA CYS A 46 2.71 -6.45 10.11
C CYS A 46 3.47 -7.70 9.63
N MET A 47 3.62 -7.81 8.31
CA MET A 47 4.27 -8.95 7.66
C MET A 47 5.77 -8.75 7.51
N GLU A 48 6.22 -7.51 7.38
CA GLU A 48 7.61 -7.15 7.12
C GLU A 48 8.04 -5.97 7.98
N SER A 49 9.33 -5.93 8.35
CA SER A 49 9.93 -4.84 9.12
C SER A 49 10.39 -3.72 8.18
N SER A 50 9.48 -3.18 7.41
CA SER A 50 9.75 -2.09 6.47
C SER A 50 8.60 -1.10 6.41
N TYR A 51 8.91 0.13 6.04
CA TYR A 51 7.92 1.17 5.78
C TYR A 51 7.73 1.36 4.28
N THR A 52 6.49 1.60 3.87
CA THR A 52 6.18 2.21 2.59
C THR A 52 5.89 3.67 2.82
N VAL A 53 6.73 4.54 2.29
CA VAL A 53 6.65 5.98 2.44
C VAL A 53 6.08 6.57 1.16
N VAL A 54 5.00 7.34 1.28
CA VAL A 54 4.40 8.10 0.17
C VAL A 54 4.62 9.58 0.45
N CYS A 55 5.35 10.23 -0.45
CA CYS A 55 5.63 11.66 -0.38
C CYS A 55 4.97 12.40 -1.54
N GLY A 56 4.41 13.55 -1.24
CA GLY A 56 3.93 14.52 -2.21
C GLY A 56 4.75 15.81 -2.16
N TYR A 57 5.05 16.35 -3.32
CA TYR A 57 5.76 17.62 -3.50
C TYR A 57 4.96 18.58 -4.35
N ASP A 58 4.81 19.81 -3.91
CA ASP A 58 4.46 20.89 -4.82
C ASP A 58 5.74 21.33 -5.57
N ILE A 59 5.80 21.02 -6.84
CA ILE A 59 6.97 21.34 -7.69
C ILE A 59 7.11 22.85 -7.95
N LYS A 60 6.07 23.65 -7.69
CA LYS A 60 6.12 25.11 -7.86
C LYS A 60 6.71 25.81 -6.64
N ASP A 61 6.41 25.29 -5.47
CA ASP A 61 6.86 25.83 -4.18
C ASP A 61 8.15 25.16 -3.67
N GLY A 62 8.36 23.90 -3.99
CA GLY A 62 9.60 23.14 -3.68
C GLY A 62 9.91 22.97 -2.18
N ALA A 63 9.16 23.64 -1.30
CA ALA A 63 9.45 23.75 0.11
C ALA A 63 8.62 22.82 0.99
N ASN A 64 7.41 22.46 0.53
CA ASN A 64 6.49 21.67 1.35
C ASN A 64 6.46 20.22 0.91
N ILE A 65 6.81 19.33 1.84
CA ILE A 65 6.73 17.88 1.68
C ILE A 65 5.54 17.40 2.51
N SER A 66 4.59 16.74 1.84
CA SER A 66 3.55 15.98 2.52
C SER A 66 3.94 14.51 2.52
N ALA A 67 4.12 13.90 3.69
CA ALA A 67 4.52 12.50 3.78
C ALA A 67 3.59 11.70 4.70
N LYS A 68 3.21 10.51 4.25
CA LYS A 68 2.53 9.50 5.05
C LYS A 68 3.22 8.16 4.84
N THR A 69 3.21 7.33 5.86
CA THR A 69 3.86 6.03 5.78
C THR A 69 3.02 4.93 6.41
N VAL A 70 3.13 3.74 5.84
CA VAL A 70 2.57 2.51 6.43
C VAL A 70 3.71 1.56 6.75
N PHE A 71 3.73 1.03 7.96
CA PHE A 71 4.62 -0.05 8.37
C PHE A 71 4.00 -1.39 7.99
N GLY A 72 4.73 -2.24 7.25
CA GLY A 72 4.24 -3.55 6.82
C GLY A 72 4.65 -4.01 5.42
N GLY A 73 5.59 -3.33 4.76
CA GLY A 73 6.21 -3.83 3.53
C GLY A 73 5.30 -3.95 2.31
N LEU A 74 4.81 -2.83 1.81
CA LEU A 74 4.01 -2.80 0.59
C LEU A 74 4.92 -2.72 -0.65
N SER A 75 4.68 -3.55 -1.66
CA SER A 75 5.58 -3.71 -2.80
C SER A 75 4.96 -3.42 -4.17
N ARG A 76 3.65 -3.57 -4.33
CA ARG A 76 2.96 -3.25 -5.58
C ARG A 76 2.21 -1.95 -5.44
N ILE A 77 2.35 -1.07 -6.42
CA ILE A 77 1.77 0.26 -6.40
C ILE A 77 0.89 0.44 -7.63
N TYR A 78 -0.35 0.79 -7.40
CA TYR A 78 -1.27 1.32 -8.40
C TYR A 78 -1.49 2.81 -8.11
N ALA A 79 -1.49 3.63 -9.13
CA ALA A 79 -1.76 5.06 -9.00
C ALA A 79 -2.79 5.52 -10.04
N SER A 80 -3.76 6.27 -9.58
CA SER A 80 -4.70 7.04 -10.41
C SER A 80 -4.42 8.54 -10.29
N THR A 81 -5.33 9.39 -10.77
CA THR A 81 -5.26 10.84 -10.58
C THR A 81 -5.41 11.27 -9.12
N ASP A 82 -6.18 10.53 -8.35
CA ASP A 82 -6.61 10.93 -7.00
C ASP A 82 -6.16 9.96 -5.91
N ASN A 83 -5.64 8.79 -6.26
CA ASN A 83 -5.30 7.75 -5.30
C ASN A 83 -4.00 7.04 -5.61
N ILE A 84 -3.32 6.63 -4.55
CA ILE A 84 -2.27 5.61 -4.57
C ILE A 84 -2.75 4.44 -3.73
N ILE A 85 -2.80 3.26 -4.35
CA ILE A 85 -3.05 1.98 -3.69
C ILE A 85 -1.73 1.22 -3.63
N ALA A 86 -1.31 0.89 -2.43
CA ALA A 86 -0.13 0.06 -2.20
C ALA A 86 -0.56 -1.29 -1.62
N THR A 87 0.01 -2.39 -2.14
CA THR A 87 -0.34 -3.73 -1.66
C THR A 87 0.90 -4.52 -1.27
N SER A 88 0.76 -5.38 -0.25
CA SER A 88 1.83 -6.30 0.17
C SER A 88 2.04 -7.42 -0.86
N ALA A 89 3.13 -8.17 -0.69
CA ALA A 89 3.22 -9.51 -1.23
C ALA A 89 2.13 -10.40 -0.59
N TYR A 90 1.78 -11.47 -1.29
CA TYR A 90 0.85 -12.47 -0.79
C TYR A 90 1.46 -13.26 0.38
N TYR A 91 0.73 -13.32 1.49
CA TYR A 91 1.11 -14.08 2.65
C TYR A 91 -0.15 -14.56 3.39
N ASP A 92 -0.11 -15.80 3.90
CA ASP A 92 -1.21 -16.41 4.65
C ASP A 92 -2.57 -16.25 3.92
N GLU A 93 -2.56 -16.55 2.62
CA GLU A 93 -3.71 -16.45 1.71
C GLU A 93 -4.27 -15.02 1.51
N LYS A 94 -3.58 -13.98 1.98
CA LYS A 94 -4.07 -12.60 1.94
C LYS A 94 -3.08 -11.63 1.30
N THR A 95 -3.63 -10.56 0.76
CA THR A 95 -2.92 -9.37 0.32
C THR A 95 -3.38 -8.19 1.17
N GLN A 96 -2.46 -7.52 1.85
CA GLN A 96 -2.75 -6.29 2.58
C GLN A 96 -2.76 -5.09 1.62
N ILE A 97 -3.62 -4.14 1.90
CA ILE A 97 -3.84 -2.96 1.06
C ILE A 97 -3.77 -1.71 1.92
N ALA A 98 -3.08 -0.67 1.44
CA ALA A 98 -3.16 0.69 1.97
C ALA A 98 -3.61 1.65 0.88
N ARG A 99 -4.51 2.58 1.22
CA ARG A 99 -4.99 3.64 0.35
C ARG A 99 -4.50 5.00 0.83
N PHE A 100 -3.95 5.75 -0.10
CA PHE A 100 -3.59 7.15 0.07
C PHE A 100 -4.35 7.98 -0.96
N GLU A 101 -4.97 9.05 -0.52
CA GLU A 101 -5.53 10.07 -1.41
C GLU A 101 -4.47 11.11 -1.72
N ILE A 102 -4.39 11.54 -2.97
CA ILE A 102 -3.40 12.47 -3.45
C ILE A 102 -4.06 13.65 -4.16
N SER A 103 -3.65 14.86 -3.83
CA SER A 103 -4.13 16.08 -4.45
C SER A 103 -3.13 17.22 -4.23
N ASP A 104 -2.80 17.98 -5.27
CA ASP A 104 -1.97 19.19 -5.21
C ASP A 104 -0.68 19.05 -4.38
N GLY A 105 0.03 17.94 -4.55
CA GLY A 105 1.26 17.66 -3.80
C GLY A 105 1.03 17.21 -2.35
N LYS A 106 -0.22 17.05 -1.92
CA LYS A 106 -0.59 16.52 -0.59
C LYS A 106 -0.84 15.02 -0.66
N VAL A 107 -0.56 14.34 0.44
CA VAL A 107 -0.83 12.93 0.64
C VAL A 107 -1.62 12.75 1.93
N GLU A 108 -2.76 12.11 1.85
CA GLU A 108 -3.57 11.73 3.01
C GLU A 108 -3.74 10.22 3.07
N PHE A 109 -3.44 9.64 4.21
CA PHE A 109 -3.77 8.25 4.46
C PHE A 109 -5.28 8.11 4.69
N LYS A 110 -5.90 7.10 4.05
CA LYS A 110 -7.37 6.91 4.16
C LYS A 110 -7.74 5.61 4.86
N ALA A 111 -7.15 4.49 4.46
CA ALA A 111 -7.54 3.19 4.99
C ALA A 111 -6.47 2.13 4.79
N THR A 112 -6.53 1.09 5.63
CA THR A 112 -5.95 -0.22 5.36
C THR A 112 -7.05 -1.26 5.18
N GLY A 113 -6.75 -2.31 4.43
CA GLY A 113 -7.64 -3.45 4.21
C GLY A 113 -6.88 -4.72 3.91
N GLU A 114 -7.60 -5.83 3.86
CA GLU A 114 -7.08 -7.13 3.45
C GLU A 114 -8.05 -7.77 2.48
N ILE A 115 -7.52 -8.45 1.47
CA ILE A 115 -8.29 -9.28 0.52
C ILE A 115 -7.67 -10.66 0.42
N LYS A 116 -8.51 -11.67 0.22
CA LYS A 116 -8.07 -13.04 0.00
C LYS A 116 -7.56 -13.19 -1.43
N GLY A 117 -6.41 -13.87 -1.60
CA GLY A 117 -5.78 -14.08 -2.89
C GLY A 117 -4.58 -13.16 -3.15
N TYR A 118 -3.91 -13.39 -4.25
CA TYR A 118 -2.76 -12.61 -4.68
C TYR A 118 -3.01 -11.89 -6.00
N LEU A 119 -2.41 -10.72 -6.13
CA LEU A 119 -2.39 -9.93 -7.36
C LEU A 119 -1.23 -10.38 -8.26
N LEU A 120 -1.46 -10.48 -9.55
CA LEU A 120 -0.37 -10.72 -10.50
C LEU A 120 0.59 -9.50 -10.53
N ASN A 121 0.04 -8.32 -10.74
CA ASN A 121 0.78 -7.05 -10.81
C ASN A 121 -0.17 -5.86 -10.59
N GLN A 122 0.32 -4.63 -10.78
CA GLN A 122 -0.47 -3.40 -10.62
C GLN A 122 -1.64 -3.28 -11.62
N PHE A 123 -1.59 -3.95 -12.76
CA PHE A 123 -2.68 -3.93 -13.76
C PHE A 123 -3.88 -4.79 -13.36
N SER A 124 -3.72 -5.59 -12.29
CA SER A 124 -4.84 -6.29 -11.66
C SER A 124 -5.69 -5.38 -10.75
N ILE A 125 -5.38 -4.09 -10.69
CA ILE A 125 -6.08 -3.08 -9.89
C ILE A 125 -6.62 -2.02 -10.84
N ASP A 126 -7.86 -1.58 -10.59
CA ASP A 126 -8.50 -0.52 -11.32
C ASP A 126 -9.41 0.30 -10.40
N GLU A 127 -9.61 1.57 -10.72
CA GLU A 127 -10.51 2.48 -9.99
C GLU A 127 -11.66 2.94 -10.88
N TYR A 128 -12.88 2.87 -10.37
CA TYR A 128 -14.05 3.38 -11.04
C TYR A 128 -15.09 3.93 -10.06
N LYS A 129 -15.45 5.20 -10.21
CA LYS A 129 -16.47 5.90 -9.39
C LYS A 129 -16.25 5.73 -7.89
N GLY A 130 -15.00 5.91 -7.43
CA GLY A 130 -14.63 5.83 -6.03
C GLY A 130 -14.60 4.42 -5.44
N HIS A 131 -14.67 3.38 -6.29
CA HIS A 131 -14.48 1.99 -5.92
C HIS A 131 -13.22 1.45 -6.56
N PHE A 132 -12.56 0.55 -5.85
CA PHE A 132 -11.35 -0.14 -6.30
C PHE A 132 -11.69 -1.58 -6.64
N ARG A 133 -11.31 -2.02 -7.83
CA ARG A 133 -11.56 -3.37 -8.34
C ARG A 133 -10.24 -4.12 -8.39
N PHE A 134 -10.25 -5.33 -7.83
CA PHE A 134 -9.06 -6.19 -7.73
C PHE A 134 -9.34 -7.52 -8.39
N VAL A 135 -8.53 -7.90 -9.37
CA VAL A 135 -8.56 -9.25 -9.94
C VAL A 135 -7.47 -10.07 -9.26
N LEU A 136 -7.88 -11.16 -8.62
CA LEU A 136 -7.06 -11.98 -7.74
C LEU A 136 -7.05 -13.42 -8.19
N THR A 137 -5.95 -14.12 -7.92
CA THR A 137 -5.90 -15.57 -7.98
C THR A 137 -5.83 -16.12 -6.56
N GLU A 138 -6.64 -17.10 -6.26
CA GLU A 138 -6.68 -17.82 -4.99
C GLU A 138 -6.27 -19.27 -5.20
N GLU A 139 -5.56 -19.84 -4.24
CA GLU A 139 -5.28 -21.27 -4.22
C GLU A 139 -6.48 -22.01 -3.64
N SER A 140 -6.91 -23.05 -4.31
CA SER A 140 -7.99 -23.92 -3.83
C SER A 140 -7.44 -24.98 -2.87
N ALA A 141 -8.19 -25.34 -1.85
CA ALA A 141 -7.84 -26.40 -0.90
C ALA A 141 -7.52 -27.76 -1.57
N ASN A 142 -7.96 -27.98 -2.80
CA ASN A 142 -7.72 -29.20 -3.57
C ASN A 142 -6.52 -29.10 -4.52
N GLY A 143 -5.66 -28.08 -4.36
CA GLY A 143 -4.45 -27.89 -5.19
C GLY A 143 -4.69 -27.23 -6.55
N GLY A 144 -5.90 -26.72 -6.83
CA GLY A 144 -6.21 -25.92 -8.02
C GLY A 144 -6.12 -24.43 -7.75
N THR A 145 -6.32 -23.63 -8.80
CA THR A 145 -6.45 -22.17 -8.69
C THR A 145 -7.85 -21.73 -9.09
N GLN A 146 -8.30 -20.64 -8.54
CA GLN A 146 -9.50 -19.92 -8.96
C GLN A 146 -9.22 -18.43 -8.97
N ASN A 147 -9.93 -17.70 -9.81
CA ASN A 147 -9.81 -16.26 -9.85
C ASN A 147 -11.08 -15.61 -9.29
N SER A 148 -10.91 -14.43 -8.73
CA SER A 148 -12.00 -13.61 -8.22
C SER A 148 -11.83 -12.15 -8.62
N LEU A 149 -12.95 -11.44 -8.74
CA LEU A 149 -13.01 -10.00 -8.82
C LEU A 149 -13.62 -9.49 -7.52
N VAL A 150 -12.86 -8.69 -6.78
CA VAL A 150 -13.30 -8.06 -5.53
C VAL A 150 -13.43 -6.56 -5.76
N ILE A 151 -14.52 -5.98 -5.27
CA ILE A 151 -14.79 -4.54 -5.36
C ILE A 151 -14.83 -3.97 -3.93
N LEU A 152 -13.98 -2.99 -3.67
CA LEU A 152 -13.89 -2.30 -2.39
C LEU A 152 -14.36 -0.85 -2.55
N ASP A 153 -14.99 -0.30 -1.52
CA ASP A 153 -15.30 1.14 -1.44
C ASP A 153 -14.05 1.98 -1.08
N GLY A 154 -14.24 3.29 -0.93
CA GLY A 154 -13.18 4.21 -0.55
C GLY A 154 -12.57 3.96 0.84
N ASN A 155 -13.22 3.19 1.70
CA ASN A 155 -12.71 2.77 3.00
C ASN A 155 -12.13 1.35 2.97
N LEU A 156 -11.92 0.80 1.78
CA LEU A 156 -11.44 -0.56 1.53
C LEU A 156 -12.35 -1.65 2.12
N LYS A 157 -13.67 -1.39 2.21
CA LYS A 157 -14.67 -2.38 2.58
C LYS A 157 -15.23 -3.05 1.33
N GLU A 158 -15.39 -4.36 1.38
CA GLU A 158 -15.97 -5.12 0.26
C GLU A 158 -17.42 -4.71 0.01
N THR A 159 -17.71 -4.34 -1.23
CA THR A 159 -19.05 -3.96 -1.71
C THR A 159 -19.57 -4.89 -2.80
N GLY A 160 -18.70 -5.72 -3.36
CA GLY A 160 -19.06 -6.73 -4.33
C GLY A 160 -17.95 -7.72 -4.60
N LYS A 161 -18.35 -8.93 -5.01
CA LYS A 161 -17.42 -10.00 -5.34
C LYS A 161 -17.99 -10.91 -6.43
N ILE A 162 -17.13 -11.36 -7.34
CA ILE A 162 -17.41 -12.45 -8.28
C ILE A 162 -16.33 -13.49 -8.06
N GLU A 163 -16.72 -14.73 -7.79
CA GLU A 163 -15.81 -15.84 -7.51
C GLU A 163 -15.85 -16.90 -8.61
N ASN A 164 -14.93 -17.83 -8.54
CA ASN A 164 -14.85 -18.99 -9.43
C ASN A 164 -14.71 -18.63 -10.91
N ILE A 165 -14.02 -17.54 -11.21
CA ILE A 165 -13.72 -17.14 -12.58
C ILE A 165 -12.55 -18.01 -13.09
N ALA A 166 -12.70 -18.59 -14.29
CA ALA A 166 -11.65 -19.34 -14.98
C ALA A 166 -10.89 -20.33 -14.04
N LYS A 167 -11.63 -21.30 -13.54
CA LYS A 167 -11.11 -22.33 -12.63
C LYS A 167 -9.92 -23.08 -13.24
N ASN A 168 -8.85 -23.29 -12.45
CA ASN A 168 -7.58 -23.87 -12.84
C ASN A 168 -6.77 -23.05 -13.87
N GLU A 169 -7.14 -21.80 -14.08
CA GLU A 169 -6.37 -20.83 -14.86
C GLU A 169 -5.78 -19.78 -13.94
N ARG A 170 -4.75 -19.07 -14.40
CA ARG A 170 -4.19 -17.90 -13.72
C ARG A 170 -4.52 -16.64 -14.50
N VAL A 171 -4.63 -15.52 -13.81
CA VAL A 171 -4.70 -14.20 -14.45
C VAL A 171 -3.34 -13.90 -15.09
N TYR A 172 -3.35 -13.34 -16.31
CA TYR A 172 -2.17 -12.90 -17.07
C TYR A 172 -2.19 -11.39 -17.31
#